data_a589489e7db0b3ac76ccaeb6d0295ce2
#
_entry.id   a589489e7db0b3ac76ccaeb6d0295ce2
#
_cell.length_a   1.000
_cell.length_b   1.000
_cell.length_c   1.000
_cell.angle_alpha   90.00
_cell.angle_beta   90.00
_cell.angle_gamma   90.00
#
_symmetry.space_group_name_H-M   'P 1'
#
loop_
_entity.id
_entity.type
_entity.pdbx_description
1 polymer ?
#
loop_
_entity_poly.entity_id
_entity_poly.type
_entity_poly.pdbx_seq_one_letter_code
_entity_poly.pdbx_strand_id
1 'polypeptide(L)'
;EKVSSPVSGNLVAFDGATGKQKDSGKKPGDFAAASHSHSGYAQALIFQNVSVAASAWRSDSTYAAYPYAATLTLTGVTASHVPEVTFGAAEAASGIYAPVALSGSGTVKIYAASKPAAAITLQSILCIKAV
;
A
#
# COMPACT_ATOMS: atom_id res chain seq x y z
N GLU A 1 -44.74 20.67 -10.40
CA GLU A 1 -44.44 21.42 -11.61
C GLU A 1 -43.33 20.71 -12.39
N LYS A 2 -43.47 20.57 -13.69
CA LYS A 2 -42.51 19.88 -14.53
C LYS A 2 -41.28 20.75 -14.80
N VAL A 3 -40.06 20.15 -14.70
CA VAL A 3 -38.83 20.87 -15.03
C VAL A 3 -38.83 21.32 -16.48
N SER A 4 -38.54 22.59 -16.73
CA SER A 4 -38.39 23.13 -18.08
C SER A 4 -37.10 22.68 -18.71
N SER A 5 -37.17 22.10 -19.93
CA SER A 5 -35.99 21.64 -20.72
C SER A 5 -35.04 20.71 -19.94
N PRO A 6 -35.55 19.60 -19.38
CA PRO A 6 -34.68 18.70 -18.60
C PRO A 6 -33.72 17.96 -19.52
N VAL A 7 -32.48 17.82 -19.10
CA VAL A 7 -31.49 16.94 -19.73
C VAL A 7 -31.53 15.56 -19.08
N SER A 8 -31.67 14.52 -19.92
CA SER A 8 -31.73 13.14 -19.40
C SER A 8 -30.49 12.76 -18.59
N GLY A 9 -30.73 12.19 -17.43
CA GLY A 9 -29.69 11.75 -16.49
C GLY A 9 -29.18 12.83 -15.54
N ASN A 10 -29.64 14.08 -15.65
CA ASN A 10 -29.31 15.11 -14.68
C ASN A 10 -30.15 14.96 -13.41
N LEU A 11 -29.58 15.38 -12.30
CA LEU A 11 -30.30 15.48 -11.03
C LEU A 11 -31.20 16.70 -11.01
N VAL A 12 -32.29 16.60 -10.23
CA VAL A 12 -33.19 17.71 -9.99
C VAL A 12 -32.67 18.56 -8.82
N ALA A 13 -32.66 19.86 -9.00
CA ALA A 13 -32.40 20.82 -7.92
C ALA A 13 -33.64 21.73 -7.71
N PHE A 14 -33.65 22.44 -6.61
CA PHE A 14 -34.66 23.50 -6.35
C PHE A 14 -34.05 24.86 -6.65
N ASP A 15 -34.85 25.72 -7.26
CA ASP A 15 -34.54 27.13 -7.37
C ASP A 15 -34.75 27.81 -6.00
N GLY A 16 -33.69 28.38 -5.46
CA GLY A 16 -33.71 29.00 -4.12
C GLY A 16 -34.61 30.20 -3.99
N ALA A 17 -34.91 30.87 -5.11
CA ALA A 17 -35.77 32.05 -5.10
C ALA A 17 -37.27 31.69 -5.21
N THR A 18 -37.59 30.65 -5.97
CA THR A 18 -38.98 30.26 -6.26
C THR A 18 -39.43 28.95 -5.66
N GLY A 19 -38.49 28.12 -5.15
CA GLY A 19 -38.75 26.76 -4.69
C GLY A 19 -39.17 25.78 -5.79
N LYS A 20 -39.10 26.19 -7.05
CA LYS A 20 -39.48 25.33 -8.18
C LYS A 20 -38.37 24.36 -8.52
N GLN A 21 -38.76 23.18 -9.03
CA GLN A 21 -37.78 22.20 -9.54
C GLN A 21 -37.11 22.73 -10.81
N LYS A 22 -35.79 22.56 -10.88
CA LYS A 22 -35.00 22.86 -12.07
C LYS A 22 -33.98 21.73 -12.36
N ASP A 23 -33.51 21.66 -13.57
CA ASP A 23 -32.35 20.81 -13.93
C ASP A 23 -31.10 21.36 -13.22
N SER A 24 -30.40 20.52 -12.49
CA SER A 24 -29.17 20.91 -11.79
C SER A 24 -27.96 21.09 -12.71
N GLY A 25 -28.05 20.61 -13.93
CA GLY A 25 -26.90 20.48 -14.84
C GLY A 25 -25.85 19.43 -14.38
N LYS A 26 -26.18 18.65 -13.36
CA LYS A 26 -25.28 17.66 -12.74
C LYS A 26 -25.84 16.26 -12.84
N LYS A 27 -24.99 15.29 -13.11
CA LYS A 27 -25.29 13.85 -13.11
C LYS A 27 -24.76 13.21 -11.83
N PRO A 28 -25.30 12.04 -11.42
CA PRO A 28 -24.74 11.30 -10.29
C PRO A 28 -23.22 11.09 -10.33
N GLY A 29 -22.66 10.85 -11.53
CA GLY A 29 -21.24 10.66 -11.73
C GLY A 29 -20.37 11.92 -11.58
N ASP A 30 -20.98 13.11 -11.54
CA ASP A 30 -20.24 14.37 -11.34
C ASP A 30 -19.83 14.58 -9.88
N PHE A 31 -20.39 13.81 -8.93
CA PHE A 31 -20.11 13.96 -7.50
C PHE A 31 -18.99 13.05 -7.01
N ALA A 32 -18.96 11.83 -7.48
CA ALA A 32 -17.86 10.89 -7.24
C ALA A 32 -17.88 9.80 -8.30
N ALA A 33 -16.75 9.51 -8.89
CA ALA A 33 -16.60 8.31 -9.71
C ALA A 33 -16.71 7.06 -8.82
N ALA A 34 -17.20 5.94 -9.39
CA ALA A 34 -17.25 4.66 -8.69
C ALA A 34 -15.85 4.20 -8.20
N SER A 35 -14.80 4.65 -8.89
CA SER A 35 -13.41 4.53 -8.47
C SER A 35 -12.81 5.93 -8.33
N HIS A 36 -12.75 6.45 -7.14
CA HIS A 36 -12.03 7.68 -6.82
C HIS A 36 -10.98 7.40 -5.75
N SER A 37 -9.87 8.12 -5.79
CA SER A 37 -8.81 8.00 -4.80
C SER A 37 -8.81 9.21 -3.87
N HIS A 38 -8.60 8.96 -2.61
CA HIS A 38 -8.38 10.01 -1.62
C HIS A 38 -6.89 10.27 -1.49
N SER A 39 -6.39 11.35 -2.07
CA SER A 39 -4.97 11.70 -2.04
C SER A 39 -4.47 12.18 -0.67
N GLY A 40 -5.37 12.43 0.27
CA GLY A 40 -5.05 12.90 1.62
C GLY A 40 -4.88 11.81 2.67
N TYR A 41 -4.91 10.52 2.30
CA TYR A 41 -4.80 9.41 3.24
C TYR A 41 -3.51 8.64 3.02
N ALA A 42 -2.92 8.13 4.12
CA ALA A 42 -1.79 7.22 4.05
C ALA A 42 -2.18 5.97 3.24
N GLN A 43 -1.32 5.59 2.31
CA GLN A 43 -1.48 4.36 1.53
C GLN A 43 -0.77 3.22 2.25
N ALA A 44 -1.46 2.11 2.43
CA ALA A 44 -0.90 0.90 3.02
C ALA A 44 -1.00 -0.26 2.04
N LEU A 45 0.10 -0.97 1.85
CA LEU A 45 0.17 -2.25 1.14
C LEU A 45 0.50 -3.32 2.17
N ILE A 46 -0.25 -4.42 2.15
CA ILE A 46 -0.07 -5.52 3.10
C ILE A 46 0.19 -6.80 2.29
N PHE A 47 1.30 -7.46 2.60
CA PHE A 47 1.68 -8.75 2.04
C PHE A 47 1.75 -9.76 3.18
N GLN A 48 1.14 -10.92 3.03
CA GLN A 48 1.08 -11.95 4.06
C GLN A 48 1.73 -13.24 3.60
N ASN A 49 2.29 -14.00 4.55
CA ASN A 49 2.89 -15.31 4.30
C ASN A 49 3.94 -15.29 3.19
N VAL A 50 4.81 -14.28 3.20
CA VAL A 50 5.85 -14.10 2.17
C VAL A 50 6.99 -15.09 2.45
N SER A 51 7.20 -16.03 1.54
CA SER A 51 8.30 -17.00 1.62
C SER A 51 9.61 -16.39 1.11
N VAL A 52 10.69 -16.60 1.86
CA VAL A 52 12.04 -16.17 1.50
C VAL A 52 12.95 -17.38 1.47
N ALA A 53 13.35 -17.79 0.28
CA ALA A 53 14.24 -18.94 0.10
C ALA A 53 15.63 -18.68 0.72
N ALA A 54 16.28 -19.70 1.26
CA ALA A 54 17.67 -19.60 1.75
C ALA A 54 18.63 -19.08 0.67
N SER A 55 18.37 -19.42 -0.59
CA SER A 55 19.14 -18.96 -1.75
C SER A 55 18.94 -17.49 -2.10
N ALA A 56 17.93 -16.81 -1.56
CA ALA A 56 17.68 -15.38 -1.80
C ALA A 56 18.66 -14.47 -1.03
N TRP A 57 19.27 -14.97 0.02
CA TRP A 57 20.18 -14.21 0.86
C TRP A 57 21.56 -14.07 0.20
N ARG A 58 22.02 -12.82 0.08
CA ARG A 58 23.31 -12.43 -0.50
C ARG A 58 24.08 -11.54 0.47
N SER A 59 25.39 -11.49 0.32
CA SER A 59 26.21 -10.50 1.05
C SER A 59 25.76 -9.09 0.69
N ASP A 60 25.66 -8.23 1.71
CA ASP A 60 25.25 -6.84 1.58
C ASP A 60 26.04 -5.98 2.57
N SER A 61 26.45 -4.79 2.17
CA SER A 61 27.27 -3.89 2.97
C SER A 61 26.51 -2.70 3.56
N THR A 62 25.19 -2.67 3.43
CA THR A 62 24.36 -1.56 3.92
C THR A 62 24.46 -1.40 5.43
N TYR A 63 24.41 -2.53 6.15
CA TYR A 63 24.53 -2.55 7.61
C TYR A 63 25.60 -3.52 8.06
N ALA A 64 26.65 -3.02 8.71
CA ALA A 64 27.78 -3.86 9.16
C ALA A 64 27.37 -4.99 10.14
N ALA A 65 26.36 -4.74 10.98
CA ALA A 65 25.83 -5.74 11.91
C ALA A 65 24.98 -6.82 11.22
N TYR A 66 24.53 -6.58 10.00
CA TYR A 66 23.66 -7.48 9.21
C TYR A 66 24.19 -7.63 7.78
N PRO A 67 25.30 -8.38 7.61
CA PRO A 67 26.01 -8.45 6.33
C PRO A 67 25.34 -9.32 5.27
N TYR A 68 24.10 -9.75 5.49
CA TYR A 68 23.31 -10.49 4.53
C TYR A 68 21.97 -9.80 4.29
N ALA A 69 21.50 -9.78 3.05
CA ALA A 69 20.22 -9.26 2.68
C ALA A 69 19.48 -10.17 1.69
N ALA A 70 18.17 -10.14 1.77
CA ALA A 70 17.28 -10.72 0.76
C ALA A 70 16.39 -9.60 0.18
N THR A 71 16.28 -9.55 -1.14
CA THR A 71 15.42 -8.62 -1.85
C THR A 71 14.15 -9.34 -2.27
N LEU A 72 13.02 -8.83 -1.80
CA LEU A 72 11.67 -9.34 -2.06
C LEU A 72 11.01 -8.50 -3.13
N THR A 73 10.46 -9.11 -4.17
CA THR A 73 9.67 -8.40 -5.19
C THR A 73 8.24 -8.25 -4.69
N LEU A 74 7.79 -7.01 -4.47
CA LEU A 74 6.48 -6.68 -3.92
C LEU A 74 5.83 -5.59 -4.77
N THR A 75 4.88 -5.99 -5.60
CA THR A 75 4.21 -5.09 -6.55
C THR A 75 3.54 -3.91 -5.86
N GLY A 76 3.74 -2.72 -6.39
CA GLY A 76 3.16 -1.48 -5.85
C GLY A 76 4.01 -0.77 -4.80
N VAL A 77 5.01 -1.43 -4.22
CA VAL A 77 5.96 -0.77 -3.31
C VAL A 77 6.82 0.23 -4.07
N THR A 78 7.10 1.36 -3.44
CA THR A 78 8.02 2.40 -3.95
C THR A 78 9.04 2.76 -2.88
N ALA A 79 10.11 3.44 -3.25
CA ALA A 79 11.13 3.89 -2.31
C ALA A 79 10.60 4.87 -1.22
N SER A 80 9.39 5.42 -1.41
CA SER A 80 8.73 6.30 -0.42
C SER A 80 7.91 5.55 0.63
N HIS A 81 7.77 4.23 0.50
CA HIS A 81 7.11 3.42 1.53
C HIS A 81 8.06 3.14 2.69
N VAL A 82 7.50 3.07 3.89
CA VAL A 82 8.20 2.61 5.10
C VAL A 82 7.74 1.17 5.36
N PRO A 83 8.62 0.17 5.21
CA PRO A 83 8.26 -1.22 5.41
C PRO A 83 8.40 -1.61 6.89
N GLU A 84 7.39 -2.31 7.40
CA GLU A 84 7.43 -3.02 8.69
C GLU A 84 7.30 -4.52 8.41
N VAL A 85 8.23 -5.32 8.92
CA VAL A 85 8.29 -6.75 8.69
C VAL A 85 8.02 -7.50 9.98
N THR A 86 7.01 -8.38 9.96
CA THR A 86 6.71 -9.29 11.07
C THR A 86 7.24 -10.68 10.73
N PHE A 87 8.22 -11.11 11.51
CA PHE A 87 8.77 -12.46 11.42
C PHE A 87 7.91 -13.47 12.17
N GLY A 88 8.04 -14.75 11.84
CA GLY A 88 7.50 -15.82 12.64
C GLY A 88 8.17 -15.90 14.03
N ALA A 89 7.53 -16.58 14.98
CA ALA A 89 8.04 -16.65 16.37
C ALA A 89 9.43 -17.29 16.43
N ALA A 90 9.69 -18.31 15.63
CA ALA A 90 11.01 -18.98 15.58
C ALA A 90 12.09 -18.07 15.02
N GLU A 91 11.78 -17.35 13.94
CA GLU A 91 12.67 -16.39 13.31
C GLU A 91 12.97 -15.22 14.24
N ALA A 92 11.95 -14.67 14.90
CA ALA A 92 12.10 -13.59 15.87
C ALA A 92 12.95 -14.03 17.06
N ALA A 93 12.75 -15.25 17.59
CA ALA A 93 13.51 -15.80 18.70
C ALA A 93 14.98 -16.09 18.36
N SER A 94 15.30 -16.30 17.07
CA SER A 94 16.67 -16.55 16.62
C SER A 94 17.61 -15.35 16.85
N GLY A 95 17.06 -14.14 16.83
CA GLY A 95 17.81 -12.89 17.00
C GLY A 95 18.73 -12.52 15.82
N ILE A 96 18.70 -13.26 14.71
CA ILE A 96 19.60 -13.00 13.57
C ILE A 96 19.06 -11.96 12.59
N TYR A 97 17.74 -11.69 12.59
CA TYR A 97 17.12 -10.78 11.64
C TYR A 97 17.13 -9.34 12.13
N ALA A 98 17.40 -8.42 11.22
CA ALA A 98 17.41 -7.01 11.54
C ALA A 98 15.99 -6.48 11.81
N PRO A 99 15.82 -5.56 12.77
CA PRO A 99 14.53 -4.88 12.99
C PRO A 99 14.26 -3.78 11.94
N VAL A 100 15.08 -3.69 10.91
CA VAL A 100 15.00 -2.69 9.85
C VAL A 100 14.86 -3.37 8.49
N ALA A 101 14.05 -2.76 7.62
CA ALA A 101 13.93 -3.12 6.22
C ALA A 101 13.92 -1.85 5.37
N LEU A 102 14.30 -1.96 4.09
CA LEU A 102 14.32 -0.84 3.16
C LEU A 102 13.43 -1.12 1.96
N SER A 103 12.63 -0.13 1.58
CA SER A 103 11.84 -0.18 0.35
C SER A 103 12.63 0.35 -0.84
N GLY A 104 12.31 -0.20 -2.00
CA GLY A 104 12.79 0.25 -3.30
C GLY A 104 11.65 0.25 -4.33
N SER A 105 11.98 0.43 -5.59
CA SER A 105 10.99 0.33 -6.68
C SER A 105 10.56 -1.12 -6.86
N GLY A 106 9.31 -1.44 -6.45
CA GLY A 106 8.75 -2.80 -6.52
C GLY A 106 9.40 -3.79 -5.56
N THR A 107 10.15 -3.34 -4.54
CA THR A 107 10.94 -4.25 -3.70
C THR A 107 10.96 -3.83 -2.23
N VAL A 108 11.16 -4.82 -1.35
CA VAL A 108 11.59 -4.60 0.04
C VAL A 108 12.82 -5.46 0.29
N LYS A 109 13.84 -4.88 0.89
CA LYS A 109 15.07 -5.55 1.28
C LYS A 109 15.08 -5.76 2.79
N ILE A 110 15.28 -7.00 3.22
CA ILE A 110 15.42 -7.41 4.63
C ILE A 110 16.83 -7.89 4.90
N TYR A 111 17.26 -7.85 6.16
CA TYR A 111 18.66 -8.06 6.53
C TYR A 111 18.80 -9.10 7.64
N ALA A 112 19.95 -9.76 7.67
CA ALA A 112 20.30 -10.75 8.69
C ALA A 112 21.78 -10.69 9.08
N ALA A 113 22.09 -10.98 10.35
CA ALA A 113 23.45 -11.06 10.88
C ALA A 113 24.20 -12.30 10.38
N SER A 114 23.48 -13.37 10.06
CA SER A 114 24.04 -14.59 9.44
C SER A 114 23.10 -15.08 8.34
N LYS A 115 23.65 -15.78 7.36
CA LYS A 115 22.86 -16.32 6.25
C LYS A 115 21.95 -17.45 6.75
N PRO A 116 20.62 -17.33 6.61
CA PRO A 116 19.71 -18.40 6.97
C PRO A 116 19.96 -19.68 6.18
N ALA A 117 19.99 -20.81 6.87
CA ALA A 117 20.25 -22.12 6.25
C ALA A 117 19.02 -22.71 5.57
N ALA A 118 17.83 -22.28 5.95
CA ALA A 118 16.55 -22.75 5.41
C ALA A 118 15.68 -21.58 4.91
N ALA A 119 14.67 -21.90 4.13
CA ALA A 119 13.63 -20.92 3.78
C ALA A 119 12.87 -20.49 5.04
N ILE A 120 12.46 -19.23 5.07
CA ILE A 120 11.64 -18.67 6.15
C ILE A 120 10.34 -18.12 5.57
N THR A 121 9.33 -17.96 6.42
CA THR A 121 8.07 -17.32 6.05
C THR A 121 7.85 -16.10 6.92
N LEU A 122 7.79 -14.94 6.30
CA LEU A 122 7.38 -13.71 6.96
C LEU A 122 5.87 -13.70 7.14
N GLN A 123 5.39 -13.43 8.35
CA GLN A 123 3.95 -13.40 8.62
C GLN A 123 3.27 -12.25 7.87
N SER A 124 3.87 -11.07 7.91
CA SER A 124 3.38 -9.92 7.14
C SER A 124 4.50 -8.94 6.83
N ILE A 125 4.30 -8.19 5.76
CA ILE A 125 5.04 -6.99 5.43
C ILE A 125 4.00 -5.89 5.22
N LEU A 126 4.05 -4.87 6.06
CA LEU A 126 3.21 -3.67 5.95
C LEU A 126 4.08 -2.54 5.38
N CYS A 127 3.70 -1.99 4.24
CA CYS A 127 4.38 -0.87 3.60
C CYS A 127 3.47 0.36 3.65
N ILE A 128 3.82 1.35 4.44
CA ILE A 128 3.05 2.59 4.63
C ILE A 128 3.74 3.71 3.89
N LYS A 129 2.96 4.46 3.11
CA LYS A 129 3.41 5.69 2.46
C LYS A 129 2.60 6.85 3.01
N ALA A 130 3.27 7.80 3.65
CA ALA A 130 2.67 9.11 3.96
C ALA A 130 2.43 9.90 2.68
N VAL A 131 1.36 10.64 2.68
CA VAL A 131 0.94 11.48 1.55
C VAL A 131 1.47 12.89 1.75
#